data_0ae3ed2960e9591f12f2a3f7f6f5c9b0
#
_entry.id   0ae3ed2960e9591f12f2a3f7f6f5c9b0
#
_cell.length_a   1.000
_cell.length_b   1.000
_cell.length_c   1.000
_cell.angle_alpha   90.00
_cell.angle_beta   90.00
_cell.angle_gamma   90.00
#
_symmetry.space_group_name_H-M   'P 1'
#
loop_
_entity.id
_entity.type
_entity.pdbx_description
1 polymer ?
#
loop_
_entity_poly.entity_id
_entity_poly.type
_entity_poly.pdbx_seq_one_letter_code
_entity_poly.pdbx_strand_id
1 'polypeptide(L)'
;MINYPEKAVYTYDDLVDILRILRAPGGCPWDREQTHESNRRNFLEEAYEAAEAFDLDDPELMKEELGDVLMQVLFNIHMEEEAGRFTTDDVTDHVVRKLIFRHPHVFSNTRADDSEQVLVNWDKLKRQEKGQRTTADAMDSVARSLPALWRADKLQSKAAKAGFEFPDVSGALDKLDEETQELRAAVESGTNFEEELGDVLFAAVKVGRFCGVDPEAALSKTCEKFIARFRKVEETVNARGEDMSALPPDELMALWNNAKEQLR
;
A
#
# COMPACT_ATOMS: atom_id res chain seq x y z
N MET A 1 -31.04 11.93 23.21
CA MET A 1 -31.04 11.00 22.04
C MET A 1 -31.28 11.84 20.81
N ILE A 2 -30.35 11.81 19.86
CA ILE A 2 -30.45 12.56 18.59
C ILE A 2 -31.32 11.72 17.66
N ASN A 3 -32.40 12.30 17.14
CA ASN A 3 -33.30 11.60 16.24
C ASN A 3 -32.90 11.99 14.81
N TYR A 4 -32.29 11.05 14.08
CA TYR A 4 -32.01 11.20 12.66
C TYR A 4 -33.15 10.61 11.84
N PRO A 5 -33.63 11.29 10.76
CA PRO A 5 -34.75 10.79 9.99
C PRO A 5 -34.44 9.44 9.34
N GLU A 6 -35.36 8.47 9.51
CA GLU A 6 -35.27 7.20 8.79
C GLU A 6 -35.59 7.42 7.32
N LYS A 7 -34.73 6.92 6.42
CA LYS A 7 -34.86 7.03 4.96
C LYS A 7 -34.76 5.67 4.31
N ALA A 8 -35.43 5.50 3.18
CA ALA A 8 -35.34 4.26 2.39
C ALA A 8 -33.93 4.08 1.79
N VAL A 9 -33.24 5.19 1.49
CA VAL A 9 -31.85 5.23 1.00
C VAL A 9 -31.19 6.47 1.57
N TYR A 10 -30.04 6.29 2.18
CA TYR A 10 -29.17 7.38 2.62
C TYR A 10 -28.22 7.80 1.52
N THR A 11 -27.83 9.06 1.50
CA THR A 11 -26.97 9.69 0.48
C THR A 11 -25.61 10.06 1.05
N TYR A 12 -24.73 10.55 0.19
CA TYR A 12 -23.45 11.14 0.61
C TYR A 12 -23.63 12.27 1.65
N ASP A 13 -24.60 13.16 1.41
CA ASP A 13 -24.87 14.27 2.36
C ASP A 13 -25.32 13.75 3.72
N ASP A 14 -26.10 12.67 3.75
CA ASP A 14 -26.49 12.03 5.01
C ASP A 14 -25.27 11.47 5.75
N LEU A 15 -24.31 10.87 5.06
CA LEU A 15 -23.07 10.39 5.68
C LEU A 15 -22.28 11.55 6.28
N VAL A 16 -22.13 12.66 5.55
CA VAL A 16 -21.46 13.87 6.07
C VAL A 16 -22.17 14.39 7.33
N ASP A 17 -23.49 14.46 7.30
CA ASP A 17 -24.28 14.94 8.45
C ASP A 17 -24.17 14.01 9.66
N ILE A 18 -24.21 12.69 9.44
CA ILE A 18 -24.06 11.70 10.53
C ILE A 18 -22.68 11.85 11.20
N LEU A 19 -21.60 11.98 10.45
CA LEU A 19 -20.27 12.14 11.01
C LEU A 19 -20.15 13.45 11.84
N ARG A 20 -20.77 14.54 11.38
CA ARG A 20 -20.86 15.79 12.14
C ARG A 20 -21.63 15.60 13.45
N ILE A 21 -22.75 14.88 13.40
CA ILE A 21 -23.55 14.57 14.58
C ILE A 21 -22.78 13.73 15.59
N LEU A 22 -22.04 12.72 15.14
CA LEU A 22 -21.25 11.84 16.01
C LEU A 22 -20.19 12.63 16.79
N ARG A 23 -19.55 13.62 16.18
CA ARG A 23 -18.53 14.46 16.82
C ARG A 23 -19.09 15.69 17.54
N ALA A 24 -20.34 16.07 17.31
CA ALA A 24 -20.96 17.24 17.95
C ALA A 24 -21.12 17.08 19.48
N PRO A 25 -21.30 18.18 20.25
CA PRO A 25 -21.71 18.10 21.64
C PRO A 25 -22.99 17.27 21.82
N GLY A 26 -22.91 16.20 22.61
CA GLY A 26 -24.02 15.24 22.79
C GLY A 26 -24.00 14.06 21.81
N GLY A 27 -23.05 14.01 20.88
CA GLY A 27 -22.79 12.87 20.01
C GLY A 27 -22.02 11.75 20.71
N CYS A 28 -21.25 10.98 19.97
CA CYS A 28 -20.48 9.85 20.50
C CYS A 28 -19.21 10.33 21.25
N PRO A 29 -19.02 9.98 22.51
CA PRO A 29 -17.83 10.37 23.26
C PRO A 29 -16.54 9.87 22.64
N TRP A 30 -16.55 8.62 22.11
CA TRP A 30 -15.38 8.00 21.48
C TRP A 30 -14.98 8.74 20.21
N ASP A 31 -15.94 9.06 19.31
CA ASP A 31 -15.66 9.78 18.07
C ASP A 31 -15.13 11.19 18.33
N ARG A 32 -15.61 11.84 19.37
CA ARG A 32 -15.16 13.19 19.77
C ARG A 32 -13.72 13.25 20.27
N GLU A 33 -13.23 12.17 20.85
CA GLU A 33 -11.86 12.06 21.36
C GLU A 33 -10.84 11.73 20.25
N GLN A 34 -11.30 11.29 19.07
CA GLN A 34 -10.39 10.92 17.98
C GLN A 34 -9.63 12.13 17.45
N THR A 35 -8.36 11.87 17.14
CA THR A 35 -7.43 12.77 16.47
C THR A 35 -6.89 12.11 15.18
N HIS A 36 -6.23 12.87 14.32
CA HIS A 36 -5.55 12.28 13.15
C HIS A 36 -4.54 11.20 13.53
N GLU A 37 -3.86 11.36 14.66
CA GLU A 37 -2.89 10.38 15.16
C GLU A 37 -3.58 9.08 15.56
N SER A 38 -4.65 9.16 16.38
CA SER A 38 -5.38 7.95 16.80
C SER A 38 -6.10 7.28 15.64
N ASN A 39 -6.63 8.06 14.70
CA ASN A 39 -7.40 7.56 13.55
C ASN A 39 -6.52 7.06 12.39
N ARG A 40 -5.22 7.38 12.40
CA ARG A 40 -4.30 6.99 11.31
C ARG A 40 -4.28 5.49 11.04
N ARG A 41 -4.34 4.69 12.11
CA ARG A 41 -4.32 3.23 11.98
C ARG A 41 -5.58 2.73 11.29
N ASN A 42 -6.75 3.16 11.76
CA ASN A 42 -8.03 2.75 11.17
C ASN A 42 -8.10 3.14 9.68
N PHE A 43 -7.71 4.37 9.34
CA PHE A 43 -7.65 4.82 7.94
C PHE A 43 -6.81 3.89 7.03
N LEU A 44 -5.71 3.35 7.55
CA LEU A 44 -4.86 2.42 6.80
C LEU A 44 -5.45 1.01 6.77
N GLU A 45 -6.09 0.55 7.85
CA GLU A 45 -6.78 -0.75 7.91
C GLU A 45 -7.88 -0.81 6.85
N GLU A 46 -8.81 0.15 6.83
CA GLU A 46 -9.88 0.20 5.82
C GLU A 46 -9.33 0.26 4.38
N ALA A 47 -8.23 0.99 4.16
CA ALA A 47 -7.62 1.04 2.84
C ALA A 47 -7.00 -0.32 2.41
N TYR A 48 -6.49 -1.11 3.34
CA TYR A 48 -5.99 -2.46 3.07
C TYR A 48 -7.13 -3.46 2.89
N GLU A 49 -8.21 -3.37 3.67
CA GLU A 49 -9.41 -4.20 3.54
C GLU A 49 -10.08 -3.95 2.20
N ALA A 50 -10.19 -2.69 1.76
CA ALA A 50 -10.63 -2.37 0.41
C ALA A 50 -9.73 -2.97 -0.68
N ALA A 51 -8.40 -2.97 -0.48
CA ALA A 51 -7.47 -3.59 -1.42
C ALA A 51 -7.63 -5.12 -1.47
N GLU A 52 -7.87 -5.78 -0.33
CA GLU A 52 -8.17 -7.21 -0.26
C GLU A 52 -9.49 -7.54 -0.98
N ALA A 53 -10.52 -6.72 -0.80
CA ALA A 53 -11.79 -6.87 -1.50
C ALA A 53 -11.63 -6.80 -3.04
N PHE A 54 -10.72 -5.95 -3.55
CA PHE A 54 -10.38 -5.88 -4.97
C PHE A 54 -9.67 -7.16 -5.45
N ASP A 55 -8.76 -7.71 -4.64
CA ASP A 55 -8.06 -8.96 -4.97
C ASP A 55 -9.00 -10.18 -4.99
N LEU A 56 -10.04 -10.17 -4.14
CA LEU A 56 -11.07 -11.20 -4.07
C LEU A 56 -12.14 -11.08 -5.16
N ASP A 57 -12.21 -9.94 -5.87
CA ASP A 57 -13.26 -9.61 -6.86
C ASP A 57 -14.69 -9.76 -6.29
N ASP A 58 -14.89 -9.40 -5.01
CA ASP A 58 -16.16 -9.47 -4.30
C ASP A 58 -16.87 -8.09 -4.28
N PRO A 59 -17.91 -7.87 -5.11
CA PRO A 59 -18.57 -6.56 -5.18
C PRO A 59 -19.29 -6.12 -3.90
N GLU A 60 -19.77 -7.05 -3.06
CA GLU A 60 -20.44 -6.69 -1.81
C GLU A 60 -19.40 -6.27 -0.77
N LEU A 61 -18.29 -6.99 -0.68
CA LEU A 61 -17.17 -6.59 0.18
C LEU A 61 -16.55 -5.27 -0.30
N MET A 62 -16.34 -5.11 -1.62
CA MET A 62 -15.86 -3.82 -2.18
C MET A 62 -16.75 -2.64 -1.80
N LYS A 63 -18.07 -2.84 -1.80
CA LYS A 63 -19.02 -1.78 -1.43
C LYS A 63 -18.91 -1.44 0.05
N GLU A 64 -18.77 -2.42 0.92
CA GLU A 64 -18.57 -2.27 2.36
C GLU A 64 -17.30 -1.48 2.63
N GLU A 65 -16.16 -1.99 2.18
CA GLU A 65 -14.84 -1.42 2.46
C GLU A 65 -14.61 -0.03 1.83
N LEU A 66 -15.14 0.20 0.62
CA LEU A 66 -15.13 1.54 0.02
C LEU A 66 -16.00 2.53 0.81
N GLY A 67 -17.06 2.05 1.45
CA GLY A 67 -17.88 2.85 2.37
C GLY A 67 -17.07 3.26 3.60
N ASP A 68 -16.31 2.35 4.18
CA ASP A 68 -15.49 2.61 5.36
C ASP A 68 -14.29 3.51 5.04
N VAL A 69 -13.61 3.32 3.90
CA VAL A 69 -12.60 4.27 3.40
C VAL A 69 -13.19 5.67 3.23
N LEU A 70 -14.39 5.79 2.63
CA LEU A 70 -15.06 7.08 2.44
C LEU A 70 -15.40 7.71 3.80
N MET A 71 -15.91 6.92 4.74
CA MET A 71 -16.16 7.35 6.12
C MET A 71 -14.89 7.91 6.76
N GLN A 72 -13.77 7.20 6.67
CA GLN A 72 -12.49 7.63 7.23
C GLN A 72 -11.99 8.94 6.60
N VAL A 73 -12.15 9.10 5.28
CA VAL A 73 -11.79 10.35 4.59
C VAL A 73 -12.60 11.52 5.14
N LEU A 74 -13.92 11.37 5.19
CA LEU A 74 -14.83 12.43 5.67
C LEU A 74 -14.64 12.72 7.15
N PHE A 75 -14.38 11.71 7.96
CA PHE A 75 -14.11 11.85 9.39
C PHE A 75 -12.87 12.71 9.64
N ASN A 76 -11.79 12.46 8.90
CA ASN A 76 -10.58 13.27 8.98
C ASN A 76 -10.78 14.69 8.45
N ILE A 77 -11.56 14.89 7.40
CA ILE A 77 -11.92 16.23 6.91
C ILE A 77 -12.73 16.98 7.97
N HIS A 78 -13.68 16.32 8.62
CA HIS A 78 -14.52 16.95 9.63
C HIS A 78 -13.70 17.44 10.84
N MET A 79 -12.66 16.72 11.27
CA MET A 79 -11.73 17.21 12.29
C MET A 79 -11.07 18.54 11.89
N GLU A 80 -10.79 18.72 10.60
CA GLU A 80 -10.21 19.96 10.06
C GLU A 80 -11.24 21.08 9.95
N GLU A 81 -12.51 20.74 9.62
CA GLU A 81 -13.64 21.70 9.65
C GLU A 81 -13.86 22.23 11.08
N GLU A 82 -13.84 21.37 12.09
CA GLU A 82 -13.94 21.75 13.50
C GLU A 82 -12.81 22.70 13.93
N ALA A 83 -11.61 22.47 13.40
CA ALA A 83 -10.45 23.31 13.67
C ALA A 83 -10.43 24.61 12.83
N GLY A 84 -11.37 24.80 11.89
CA GLY A 84 -11.46 25.96 11.01
C GLY A 84 -10.30 26.06 9.99
N ARG A 85 -9.69 24.92 9.61
CA ARG A 85 -8.54 24.91 8.71
C ARG A 85 -8.93 24.72 7.24
N PHE A 86 -9.79 23.75 6.95
CA PHE A 86 -10.37 23.54 5.61
C PHE A 86 -11.66 22.71 5.70
N THR A 87 -12.43 22.68 4.61
CA THR A 87 -13.73 22.03 4.49
C THR A 87 -13.70 20.90 3.45
N THR A 88 -14.77 20.12 3.38
CA THR A 88 -14.99 19.13 2.31
C THR A 88 -14.94 19.76 0.92
N ASP A 89 -15.49 20.97 0.77
CA ASP A 89 -15.46 21.71 -0.50
C ASP A 89 -14.03 22.10 -0.89
N ASP A 90 -13.21 22.51 0.07
CA ASP A 90 -11.80 22.84 -0.18
C ASP A 90 -11.00 21.63 -0.68
N VAL A 91 -11.22 20.45 -0.04
CA VAL A 91 -10.59 19.20 -0.47
C VAL A 91 -11.06 18.79 -1.86
N THR A 92 -12.35 18.92 -2.13
CA THR A 92 -12.96 18.59 -3.43
C THR A 92 -12.45 19.55 -4.53
N ASP A 93 -12.46 20.84 -4.30
CA ASP A 93 -11.94 21.85 -5.25
C ASP A 93 -10.46 21.58 -5.57
N HIS A 94 -9.66 21.31 -4.52
CA HIS A 94 -8.23 21.02 -4.70
C HIS A 94 -8.01 19.79 -5.60
N VAL A 95 -8.72 18.68 -5.37
CA VAL A 95 -8.53 17.47 -6.17
C VAL A 95 -9.07 17.65 -7.60
N VAL A 96 -10.20 18.35 -7.78
CA VAL A 96 -10.78 18.62 -9.10
C VAL A 96 -9.83 19.48 -9.93
N ARG A 97 -9.33 20.58 -9.40
CA ARG A 97 -8.34 21.45 -10.09
C ARG A 97 -7.10 20.67 -10.50
N LYS A 98 -6.58 19.84 -9.59
CA LYS A 98 -5.44 18.94 -9.85
C LYS A 98 -5.72 17.97 -11.00
N LEU A 99 -6.90 17.35 -11.04
CA LEU A 99 -7.31 16.44 -12.10
C LEU A 99 -7.43 17.18 -13.45
N ILE A 100 -8.09 18.32 -13.50
CA ILE A 100 -8.21 19.13 -14.71
C ILE A 100 -6.82 19.54 -15.22
N PHE A 101 -5.96 20.03 -14.33
CA PHE A 101 -4.61 20.49 -14.71
C PHE A 101 -3.75 19.35 -15.27
N ARG A 102 -3.85 18.14 -14.68
CA ARG A 102 -3.03 16.99 -15.09
C ARG A 102 -3.57 16.19 -16.26
N HIS A 103 -4.79 16.49 -16.72
CA HIS A 103 -5.41 15.85 -17.90
C HIS A 103 -5.69 16.86 -19.03
N PRO A 104 -4.68 17.60 -19.52
CA PRO A 104 -4.91 18.60 -20.56
C PRO A 104 -5.36 17.97 -21.89
N HIS A 105 -5.11 16.66 -22.09
CA HIS A 105 -5.60 15.91 -23.22
C HIS A 105 -7.12 15.63 -23.18
N VAL A 106 -7.77 15.80 -22.01
CA VAL A 106 -9.23 15.69 -21.84
C VAL A 106 -9.87 17.07 -21.76
N PHE A 107 -9.26 17.99 -21.00
CA PHE A 107 -9.87 19.28 -20.65
C PHE A 107 -9.29 20.47 -21.43
N SER A 108 -8.36 20.23 -22.37
CA SER A 108 -7.72 21.26 -23.18
C SER A 108 -7.42 20.73 -24.60
N ASN A 109 -6.63 21.47 -25.39
CA ASN A 109 -6.29 21.14 -26.78
C ASN A 109 -5.01 20.27 -26.92
N THR A 110 -4.47 19.75 -25.84
CA THR A 110 -3.27 18.90 -25.89
C THR A 110 -3.68 17.51 -26.36
N ARG A 111 -2.96 16.94 -27.33
CA ARG A 111 -3.19 15.54 -27.75
C ARG A 111 -2.27 14.61 -26.98
N ALA A 112 -2.77 13.44 -26.64
CA ALA A 112 -1.98 12.28 -26.21
C ALA A 112 -2.55 11.07 -26.95
N ASP A 113 -1.72 10.41 -27.72
CA ASP A 113 -2.15 9.37 -28.65
C ASP A 113 -2.19 7.98 -27.99
N ASP A 114 -1.50 7.83 -26.86
CA ASP A 114 -1.48 6.59 -26.07
C ASP A 114 -1.32 6.83 -24.56
N SER A 115 -1.46 5.76 -23.80
CA SER A 115 -1.36 5.80 -22.32
C SER A 115 0.06 6.11 -21.82
N GLU A 116 1.09 5.76 -22.58
CA GLU A 116 2.48 6.03 -22.21
C GLU A 116 2.76 7.53 -22.24
N GLN A 117 2.34 8.21 -23.29
CA GLN A 117 2.45 9.66 -23.43
C GLN A 117 1.63 10.40 -22.34
N VAL A 118 0.45 9.88 -21.99
CA VAL A 118 -0.33 10.41 -20.86
C VAL A 118 0.47 10.33 -19.57
N LEU A 119 1.10 9.20 -19.25
CA LEU A 119 1.89 9.01 -18.03
C LEU A 119 3.13 9.93 -17.98
N VAL A 120 3.83 10.10 -19.10
CA VAL A 120 4.98 11.02 -19.21
C VAL A 120 4.53 12.47 -18.96
N ASN A 121 3.45 12.90 -19.61
CA ASN A 121 2.89 14.25 -19.42
C ASN A 121 2.43 14.46 -17.98
N TRP A 122 1.75 13.48 -17.39
CA TRP A 122 1.31 13.51 -16.01
C TRP A 122 2.46 13.73 -15.02
N ASP A 123 3.55 12.96 -15.16
CA ASP A 123 4.73 13.08 -14.27
C ASP A 123 5.38 14.46 -14.38
N LYS A 124 5.48 15.00 -15.62
CA LYS A 124 5.98 16.34 -15.88
C LYS A 124 5.12 17.43 -15.22
N LEU A 125 3.80 17.37 -15.42
CA LEU A 125 2.85 18.33 -14.83
C LEU A 125 2.82 18.23 -13.31
N LYS A 126 2.91 17.03 -12.76
CA LYS A 126 3.00 16.80 -11.32
C LYS A 126 4.27 17.40 -10.70
N ARG A 127 5.42 17.30 -11.39
CA ARG A 127 6.66 17.93 -10.95
C ARG A 127 6.56 19.45 -10.99
N GLN A 128 5.97 20.00 -12.04
CA GLN A 128 5.75 21.44 -12.20
C GLN A 128 4.85 21.98 -11.09
N GLU A 129 3.70 21.35 -10.83
CA GLU A 129 2.76 21.74 -9.77
C GLU A 129 3.42 21.73 -8.38
N LYS A 130 4.26 20.73 -8.11
CA LYS A 130 4.97 20.60 -6.83
C LYS A 130 6.27 21.41 -6.73
N GLY A 131 6.63 22.17 -7.76
CA GLY A 131 7.88 22.93 -7.80
C GLY A 131 9.15 22.10 -7.72
N GLN A 132 9.08 20.79 -8.07
CA GLN A 132 10.21 19.88 -8.03
C GLN A 132 11.19 20.17 -9.17
N ARG A 133 12.38 20.63 -8.83
CA ARG A 133 13.40 21.03 -9.81
C ARG A 133 14.38 19.91 -10.12
N THR A 134 14.63 19.03 -9.14
CA THR A 134 15.58 17.92 -9.26
C THR A 134 14.89 16.56 -9.09
N THR A 135 15.58 15.49 -9.46
CA THR A 135 15.11 14.13 -9.16
C THR A 135 15.14 13.85 -7.67
N ALA A 136 16.10 14.42 -6.94
CA ALA A 136 16.16 14.33 -5.48
C ALA A 136 14.90 14.94 -4.83
N ASP A 137 14.46 16.12 -5.27
CA ASP A 137 13.20 16.73 -4.80
C ASP A 137 12.00 15.79 -5.03
N ALA A 138 11.99 15.13 -6.19
CA ALA A 138 10.94 14.16 -6.50
C ALA A 138 11.03 12.90 -5.61
N MET A 139 12.23 12.43 -5.26
CA MET A 139 12.44 11.33 -4.32
C MET A 139 12.03 11.72 -2.90
N ASP A 140 12.39 12.90 -2.44
CA ASP A 140 12.01 13.42 -1.11
C ASP A 140 10.49 13.55 -0.94
N SER A 141 9.76 13.72 -2.04
CA SER A 141 8.29 13.77 -2.02
C SER A 141 7.60 12.40 -1.90
N VAL A 142 8.35 11.30 -1.90
CA VAL A 142 7.81 9.96 -1.66
C VAL A 142 7.49 9.80 -0.18
N ALA A 143 6.24 9.48 0.13
CA ALA A 143 5.80 9.36 1.51
C ALA A 143 6.64 8.31 2.27
N ARG A 144 7.17 8.71 3.42
CA ARG A 144 8.00 7.84 4.26
C ARG A 144 7.19 6.74 4.96
N SER A 145 5.88 6.93 5.04
CA SER A 145 4.94 5.98 5.66
C SER A 145 4.43 4.89 4.73
N LEU A 146 4.87 4.88 3.46
CA LEU A 146 4.54 3.77 2.56
C LEU A 146 5.18 2.46 3.05
N PRO A 147 4.56 1.29 2.74
CA PRO A 147 5.22 0.01 2.84
C PRO A 147 6.61 0.06 2.19
N ALA A 148 7.60 -0.58 2.81
CA ALA A 148 9.00 -0.35 2.46
C ALA A 148 9.33 -0.77 1.01
N LEU A 149 8.75 -1.88 0.53
CA LEU A 149 8.98 -2.34 -0.83
C LEU A 149 8.34 -1.41 -1.87
N TRP A 150 7.12 -0.90 -1.63
CA TRP A 150 6.51 0.13 -2.48
C TRP A 150 7.30 1.44 -2.47
N ARG A 151 7.84 1.82 -1.31
CA ARG A 151 8.69 3.00 -1.23
C ARG A 151 9.97 2.83 -2.03
N ALA A 152 10.64 1.68 -1.92
CA ALA A 152 11.81 1.33 -2.69
C ALA A 152 11.53 1.34 -4.21
N ASP A 153 10.42 0.71 -4.65
CA ASP A 153 10.00 0.73 -6.05
C ASP A 153 9.80 2.16 -6.58
N LYS A 154 9.09 3.01 -5.82
CA LYS A 154 8.87 4.42 -6.20
C LYS A 154 10.17 5.21 -6.30
N LEU A 155 11.12 5.02 -5.39
CA LEU A 155 12.43 5.69 -5.43
C LEU A 155 13.22 5.24 -6.64
N GLN A 156 13.29 3.94 -6.89
CA GLN A 156 13.97 3.36 -8.05
C GLN A 156 13.34 3.80 -9.38
N SER A 157 12.01 3.86 -9.45
CA SER A 157 11.29 4.36 -10.62
C SER A 157 11.65 5.82 -10.94
N LYS A 158 11.84 6.65 -9.92
CA LYS A 158 12.27 8.06 -10.10
C LYS A 158 13.72 8.15 -10.57
N ALA A 159 14.61 7.30 -10.06
CA ALA A 159 15.99 7.20 -10.49
C ALA A 159 16.07 6.77 -11.98
N ALA A 160 15.33 5.73 -12.35
CA ALA A 160 15.25 5.23 -13.71
C ALA A 160 14.80 6.30 -14.73
N LYS A 161 13.77 7.08 -14.38
CA LYS A 161 13.29 8.21 -15.21
C LYS A 161 14.31 9.32 -15.37
N ALA A 162 15.32 9.39 -14.50
CA ALA A 162 16.44 10.32 -14.61
C ALA A 162 17.63 9.73 -15.38
N GLY A 163 17.52 8.50 -15.88
CA GLY A 163 18.58 7.78 -16.57
C GLY A 163 19.50 6.98 -15.65
N PHE A 164 19.22 6.92 -14.35
CA PHE A 164 19.96 6.10 -13.41
C PHE A 164 19.31 4.72 -13.27
N GLU A 165 19.65 3.83 -14.22
CA GLU A 165 19.09 2.51 -14.35
C GLU A 165 20.10 1.52 -14.93
N PHE A 166 19.95 0.23 -14.59
CA PHE A 166 20.67 -0.83 -15.29
C PHE A 166 20.16 -0.98 -16.74
N PRO A 167 21.03 -1.43 -17.67
CA PRO A 167 20.61 -1.62 -19.05
C PRO A 167 19.52 -2.68 -19.23
N ASP A 168 19.52 -3.70 -18.38
CA ASP A 168 18.59 -4.82 -18.42
C ASP A 168 18.45 -5.50 -17.03
N VAL A 169 17.61 -6.53 -16.98
CA VAL A 169 17.37 -7.32 -15.76
C VAL A 169 18.62 -8.09 -15.31
N SER A 170 19.57 -8.41 -16.21
CA SER A 170 20.81 -9.12 -15.84
C SER A 170 21.64 -8.29 -14.87
N GLY A 171 21.81 -6.99 -15.14
CA GLY A 171 22.51 -6.10 -14.22
C GLY A 171 21.84 -5.96 -12.86
N ALA A 172 20.50 -6.05 -12.82
CA ALA A 172 19.77 -6.04 -11.54
C ALA A 172 19.95 -7.35 -10.77
N LEU A 173 20.02 -8.50 -11.47
CA LEU A 173 20.31 -9.81 -10.85
C LEU A 173 21.74 -9.88 -10.35
N ASP A 174 22.73 -9.41 -11.14
CA ASP A 174 24.12 -9.36 -10.71
C ASP A 174 24.28 -8.54 -9.42
N LYS A 175 23.55 -7.42 -9.31
CA LYS A 175 23.55 -6.61 -8.08
C LYS A 175 22.87 -7.33 -6.90
N LEU A 176 21.80 -8.07 -7.13
CA LEU A 176 21.17 -8.89 -6.08
C LEU A 176 22.10 -10.00 -5.59
N ASP A 177 22.88 -10.62 -6.48
CA ASP A 177 23.89 -11.62 -6.12
C ASP A 177 25.02 -10.98 -5.29
N GLU A 178 25.49 -9.79 -5.66
CA GLU A 178 26.47 -9.01 -4.91
C GLU A 178 25.98 -8.74 -3.48
N GLU A 179 24.78 -8.15 -3.31
CA GLU A 179 24.21 -7.86 -2.00
C GLU A 179 23.99 -9.13 -1.15
N THR A 180 23.63 -10.24 -1.80
CA THR A 180 23.50 -11.52 -1.10
C THR A 180 24.85 -12.03 -0.57
N GLN A 181 25.95 -11.78 -1.28
CA GLN A 181 27.29 -12.14 -0.83
C GLN A 181 27.77 -11.21 0.31
N GLU A 182 27.45 -9.93 0.24
CA GLU A 182 27.76 -8.96 1.30
C GLU A 182 27.00 -9.29 2.58
N LEU A 183 25.72 -9.65 2.49
CA LEU A 183 24.94 -10.14 3.63
C LEU A 183 25.54 -11.41 4.24
N ARG A 184 26.05 -12.35 3.45
CA ARG A 184 26.76 -13.56 3.95
C ARG A 184 28.02 -13.18 4.74
N ALA A 185 28.83 -12.27 4.20
CA ALA A 185 30.03 -11.78 4.85
C ALA A 185 29.69 -11.05 6.17
N ALA A 186 28.63 -10.26 6.20
CA ALA A 186 28.12 -9.61 7.39
C ALA A 186 27.70 -10.63 8.48
N VAL A 187 27.02 -11.71 8.09
CA VAL A 187 26.66 -12.81 9.00
C VAL A 187 27.91 -13.48 9.57
N GLU A 188 28.91 -13.76 8.75
CA GLU A 188 30.17 -14.41 9.18
C GLU A 188 31.00 -13.51 10.10
N SER A 189 31.05 -12.21 9.82
CA SER A 189 31.80 -11.22 10.64
C SER A 189 31.08 -10.78 11.90
N GLY A 190 29.76 -10.98 11.97
CA GLY A 190 28.93 -10.53 13.09
C GLY A 190 28.62 -9.04 13.08
N THR A 191 28.67 -8.36 11.91
CA THR A 191 28.48 -6.90 11.76
C THR A 191 27.57 -6.58 10.60
N ASN A 192 26.97 -5.38 10.59
CA ASN A 192 26.26 -4.77 9.44
C ASN A 192 25.01 -5.52 8.90
N PHE A 193 24.40 -6.44 9.66
CA PHE A 193 23.26 -7.23 9.17
C PHE A 193 22.07 -6.39 8.68
N GLU A 194 21.77 -5.30 9.38
CA GLU A 194 20.60 -4.47 9.07
C GLU A 194 20.77 -3.75 7.73
N GLU A 195 21.96 -3.23 7.46
CA GLU A 195 22.32 -2.56 6.24
C GLU A 195 22.26 -3.54 5.06
N GLU A 196 23.01 -4.65 5.12
CA GLU A 196 23.09 -5.61 4.03
C GLU A 196 21.75 -6.31 3.75
N LEU A 197 20.96 -6.60 4.78
CA LEU A 197 19.60 -7.10 4.57
C LEU A 197 18.73 -6.07 3.85
N GLY A 198 18.87 -4.79 4.18
CA GLY A 198 18.19 -3.70 3.50
C GLY A 198 18.55 -3.62 2.02
N ASP A 199 19.84 -3.78 1.70
CA ASP A 199 20.35 -3.71 0.33
C ASP A 199 19.92 -4.91 -0.52
N VAL A 200 19.91 -6.13 0.04
CA VAL A 200 19.31 -7.31 -0.60
C VAL A 200 17.83 -7.08 -0.94
N LEU A 201 17.03 -6.56 0.00
CA LEU A 201 15.62 -6.26 -0.24
C LEU A 201 15.44 -5.18 -1.31
N PHE A 202 16.27 -4.15 -1.29
CA PHE A 202 16.24 -3.07 -2.27
C PHE A 202 16.63 -3.56 -3.67
N ALA A 203 17.64 -4.43 -3.79
CA ALA A 203 18.04 -5.07 -5.05
C ALA A 203 16.96 -6.03 -5.56
N ALA A 204 16.31 -6.80 -4.68
CA ALA A 204 15.18 -7.67 -5.06
C ALA A 204 13.99 -6.89 -5.64
N VAL A 205 13.67 -5.72 -5.06
CA VAL A 205 12.66 -4.80 -5.61
C VAL A 205 13.04 -4.34 -7.02
N LYS A 206 14.32 -4.05 -7.28
CA LYS A 206 14.82 -3.67 -8.60
C LYS A 206 14.56 -4.77 -9.65
N VAL A 207 14.83 -6.01 -9.32
CA VAL A 207 14.53 -7.16 -10.20
C VAL A 207 13.04 -7.26 -10.47
N GLY A 208 12.20 -7.17 -9.42
CA GLY A 208 10.75 -7.17 -9.55
C GLY A 208 10.26 -6.09 -10.54
N ARG A 209 10.80 -4.89 -10.44
CA ARG A 209 10.47 -3.76 -11.32
C ARG A 209 10.82 -4.03 -12.79
N PHE A 210 11.97 -4.62 -13.10
CA PHE A 210 12.31 -5.03 -14.46
C PHE A 210 11.37 -6.10 -15.01
N CYS A 211 10.84 -6.96 -14.13
CA CYS A 211 9.89 -8.01 -14.49
C CYS A 211 8.42 -7.54 -14.51
N GLY A 212 8.14 -6.27 -14.20
CA GLY A 212 6.78 -5.74 -14.11
C GLY A 212 5.96 -6.34 -12.96
N VAL A 213 6.64 -6.77 -11.88
CA VAL A 213 6.02 -7.40 -10.71
C VAL A 213 5.97 -6.40 -9.56
N ASP A 214 4.81 -6.23 -8.94
CA ASP A 214 4.67 -5.49 -7.69
C ASP A 214 5.32 -6.29 -6.55
N PRO A 215 6.38 -5.75 -5.89
CA PRO A 215 7.14 -6.50 -4.88
C PRO A 215 6.36 -6.73 -3.58
N GLU A 216 5.49 -5.80 -3.18
CA GLU A 216 4.66 -5.93 -1.98
C GLU A 216 3.60 -7.03 -2.20
N ALA A 217 2.88 -6.98 -3.32
CA ALA A 217 1.90 -8.01 -3.69
C ALA A 217 2.54 -9.39 -3.86
N ALA A 218 3.75 -9.46 -4.43
CA ALA A 218 4.47 -10.72 -4.59
C ALA A 218 4.85 -11.34 -3.24
N LEU A 219 5.28 -10.52 -2.28
CA LEU A 219 5.61 -10.97 -0.92
C LEU A 219 4.34 -11.38 -0.17
N SER A 220 3.25 -10.61 -0.28
CA SER A 220 1.94 -10.95 0.31
C SER A 220 1.46 -12.33 -0.17
N LYS A 221 1.44 -12.57 -1.49
CA LYS A 221 1.10 -13.90 -2.04
C LYS A 221 2.01 -15.03 -1.54
N THR A 222 3.26 -14.71 -1.21
CA THR A 222 4.18 -15.70 -0.63
C THR A 222 3.82 -15.99 0.82
N CYS A 223 3.35 -14.99 1.58
CA CYS A 223 2.84 -15.19 2.94
C CYS A 223 1.60 -16.10 2.92
N GLU A 224 0.62 -15.84 2.04
CA GLU A 224 -0.57 -16.69 1.90
C GLU A 224 -0.21 -18.14 1.53
N LYS A 225 0.70 -18.29 0.58
CA LYS A 225 1.23 -19.59 0.20
C LYS A 225 1.93 -20.31 1.37
N PHE A 226 2.64 -19.58 2.20
CA PHE A 226 3.26 -20.11 3.42
C PHE A 226 2.19 -20.60 4.41
N ILE A 227 1.18 -19.77 4.68
CA ILE A 227 0.06 -20.10 5.58
C ILE A 227 -0.66 -21.37 5.11
N ALA A 228 -1.01 -21.44 3.82
CA ALA A 228 -1.70 -22.59 3.26
C ALA A 228 -0.88 -23.88 3.43
N ARG A 229 0.42 -23.84 3.18
CA ARG A 229 1.32 -24.99 3.34
C ARG A 229 1.50 -25.37 4.80
N PHE A 230 1.67 -24.37 5.68
CA PHE A 230 1.81 -24.61 7.11
C PHE A 230 0.56 -25.27 7.70
N ARG A 231 -0.64 -24.82 7.31
CA ARG A 231 -1.90 -25.44 7.69
C ARG A 231 -1.93 -26.93 7.32
N LYS A 232 -1.39 -27.29 6.14
CA LYS A 232 -1.33 -28.70 5.70
C LYS A 232 -0.36 -29.53 6.54
N VAL A 233 0.76 -28.96 6.96
CA VAL A 233 1.68 -29.58 7.91
C VAL A 233 0.97 -29.80 9.24
N GLU A 234 0.34 -28.77 9.78
CA GLU A 234 -0.38 -28.81 11.06
C GLU A 234 -1.52 -29.85 11.04
N GLU A 235 -2.33 -29.89 9.98
CA GLU A 235 -3.35 -30.94 9.80
C GLU A 235 -2.76 -32.34 9.84
N THR A 236 -1.60 -32.55 9.21
CA THR A 236 -0.94 -33.85 9.16
C THR A 236 -0.41 -34.29 10.53
N VAL A 237 0.21 -33.36 11.27
CA VAL A 237 0.72 -33.60 12.63
C VAL A 237 -0.42 -33.92 13.59
N ASN A 238 -1.48 -33.10 13.54
CA ASN A 238 -2.67 -33.30 14.37
C ASN A 238 -3.38 -34.62 14.09
N ALA A 239 -3.46 -35.03 12.82
CA ALA A 239 -4.05 -36.33 12.45
C ALA A 239 -3.27 -37.54 13.00
N ARG A 240 -1.97 -37.38 13.28
CA ARG A 240 -1.13 -38.39 13.94
C ARG A 240 -1.23 -38.33 15.45
N GLY A 241 -1.88 -37.33 16.03
CA GLY A 241 -1.92 -37.12 17.48
C GLY A 241 -0.57 -36.70 18.07
N GLU A 242 0.29 -36.08 17.26
CA GLU A 242 1.65 -35.68 17.63
C GLU A 242 1.68 -34.19 17.98
N ASP A 243 2.69 -33.78 18.74
CA ASP A 243 2.99 -32.37 19.01
C ASP A 243 4.08 -31.87 18.03
N MET A 244 3.77 -30.87 17.23
CA MET A 244 4.70 -30.30 16.26
C MET A 244 6.02 -29.84 16.91
N SER A 245 5.95 -29.32 18.14
CA SER A 245 7.15 -28.89 18.88
C SER A 245 8.08 -30.00 19.31
N ALA A 246 7.58 -31.21 19.31
CA ALA A 246 8.35 -32.43 19.67
C ALA A 246 8.97 -33.15 18.45
N LEU A 247 8.59 -32.76 17.25
CA LEU A 247 9.09 -33.38 16.02
C LEU A 247 10.51 -32.92 15.68
N PRO A 248 11.36 -33.82 15.16
CA PRO A 248 12.68 -33.47 14.68
C PRO A 248 12.60 -32.50 13.49
N PRO A 249 13.56 -31.56 13.32
CA PRO A 249 13.59 -30.61 12.19
C PRO A 249 13.51 -31.30 10.82
N ASP A 250 14.16 -32.43 10.64
CA ASP A 250 14.16 -33.16 9.37
C ASP A 250 12.76 -33.70 9.01
N GLU A 251 11.99 -34.12 10.02
CA GLU A 251 10.63 -34.60 9.83
C GLU A 251 9.69 -33.46 9.49
N LEU A 252 9.82 -32.32 10.19
CA LEU A 252 9.08 -31.08 9.84
C LEU A 252 9.37 -30.64 8.42
N MET A 253 10.63 -30.70 7.99
CA MET A 253 11.02 -30.35 6.63
C MET A 253 10.47 -31.34 5.58
N ALA A 254 10.38 -32.64 5.90
CA ALA A 254 9.75 -33.62 5.03
C ALA A 254 8.24 -33.37 4.87
N LEU A 255 7.54 -33.04 5.97
CA LEU A 255 6.13 -32.64 5.95
C LEU A 255 5.90 -31.37 5.13
N TRP A 256 6.77 -30.38 5.30
CA TRP A 256 6.75 -29.16 4.52
C TRP A 256 6.92 -29.38 3.02
N ASN A 257 7.88 -30.20 2.63
CA ASN A 257 8.11 -30.53 1.22
C ASN A 257 6.92 -31.29 0.61
N ASN A 258 6.28 -32.18 1.37
CA ASN A 258 5.06 -32.88 0.96
C ASN A 258 3.90 -31.88 0.77
N ALA A 259 3.68 -30.97 1.73
CA ALA A 259 2.69 -29.91 1.60
C ALA A 259 2.93 -29.00 0.38
N LYS A 260 4.21 -28.70 0.09
CA LYS A 260 4.62 -27.93 -1.08
C LYS A 260 4.31 -28.64 -2.41
N GLU A 261 4.39 -29.97 -2.47
CA GLU A 261 4.04 -30.76 -3.65
C GLU A 261 2.53 -30.84 -3.85
N GLN A 262 1.76 -30.97 -2.75
CA GLN A 262 0.30 -31.04 -2.80
C GLN A 262 -0.38 -29.72 -3.17
N LEU A 263 0.28 -28.59 -2.91
CA LEU A 263 -0.23 -27.22 -3.14
C LEU A 263 0.54 -26.48 -4.26
N ARG A 264 0.98 -27.21 -5.25
CA ARG A 264 1.62 -26.67 -6.45
C ARG A 264 0.66 -26.11 -7.49
#